data_a1419578e012559fa9016f4f4cadb80a
#
_entry.id   a1419578e012559fa9016f4f4cadb80a
#
_cell.length_a   1.000
_cell.length_b   1.000
_cell.length_c   1.000
_cell.angle_alpha   90.00
_cell.angle_beta   90.00
_cell.angle_gamma   90.00
#
_symmetry.space_group_name_H-M   'P 1'
#
loop_
_entity.id
_entity.type
_entity.pdbx_description
1 polymer ?
#
loop_
_entity_poly.entity_id
_entity_poly.type
_entity_poly.pdbx_seq_one_letter_code
_entity_poly.pdbx_strand_id
1 'polypeptide(L)'
;MIEKRPELDHGLDRHEMLQLVEGIYAEYHHYCLFADIYDNLGSPGEAKLIPSALENWTEGKTLDDYRLDLRMSHGDLGQAAMDFTEGGYCTLYAEGTKLAGRGGIDDQIAAACQVVYDDEVGHMLKGVVALGDSYLDAAGWAMVKERVVGQLQRRIHMRNGQFSYPLSQDRIEAIYAGDIEPIAFDYSIMDKAA
;
A
#
# COMPACT_ATOMS: atom_id res chain seq x y z
N MET A 1 24.75 0.17 3.12
CA MET A 1 23.70 -0.62 2.44
C MET A 1 24.13 -1.07 1.05
N ILE A 2 24.66 -0.21 0.21
CA ILE A 2 25.20 -0.52 -1.14
C ILE A 2 26.40 -1.48 -1.07
N GLU A 3 27.28 -1.35 -0.10
CA GLU A 3 28.46 -2.20 0.11
C GLU A 3 28.16 -3.69 0.32
N LYS A 4 26.92 -4.05 0.58
CA LYS A 4 26.49 -5.45 0.81
C LYS A 4 25.76 -6.09 -0.37
N ARG A 5 25.68 -5.39 -1.50
CA ARG A 5 24.99 -5.87 -2.69
C ARG A 5 25.84 -5.66 -3.94
N PRO A 6 26.89 -6.45 -4.09
CA PRO A 6 27.78 -6.36 -5.27
C PRO A 6 27.05 -6.55 -6.60
N GLU A 7 25.90 -7.24 -6.60
CA GLU A 7 25.03 -7.35 -7.76
C GLU A 7 24.47 -6.00 -8.24
N LEU A 8 24.37 -4.99 -7.38
CA LEU A 8 23.94 -3.66 -7.77
C LEU A 8 24.98 -2.87 -8.56
N ASP A 9 26.25 -3.25 -8.42
CA ASP A 9 27.35 -2.62 -9.16
C ASP A 9 27.43 -3.06 -10.62
N HIS A 10 26.78 -4.18 -10.97
CA HIS A 10 26.98 -4.84 -12.27
C HIS A 10 25.69 -5.12 -13.06
N GLY A 11 24.54 -4.91 -12.48
CA GLY A 11 23.27 -5.38 -13.06
C GLY A 11 22.17 -4.34 -13.21
N LEU A 12 22.19 -3.24 -12.46
CA LEU A 12 21.14 -2.22 -12.54
C LEU A 12 21.65 -0.98 -13.27
N ASP A 13 20.82 -0.49 -14.19
CA ASP A 13 21.00 0.84 -14.76
C ASP A 13 20.91 1.91 -13.64
N ARG A 14 21.66 2.98 -13.81
CA ARG A 14 21.66 4.10 -12.82
C ARG A 14 20.29 4.75 -12.64
N HIS A 15 19.44 4.73 -13.67
CA HIS A 15 18.09 5.29 -13.59
C HIS A 15 17.13 4.32 -12.85
N GLU A 16 17.29 3.02 -13.03
CA GLU A 16 16.59 2.00 -12.23
C GLU A 16 16.98 2.11 -10.76
N MET A 17 18.28 2.32 -10.47
CA MET A 17 18.74 2.57 -9.11
C MET A 17 18.17 3.84 -8.52
N LEU A 18 18.08 4.92 -9.31
CA LEU A 18 17.46 6.17 -8.85
C LEU A 18 15.98 5.95 -8.49
N GLN A 19 15.23 5.31 -9.37
CA GLN A 19 13.81 4.99 -9.11
C GLN A 19 13.63 4.14 -7.86
N LEU A 20 14.50 3.15 -7.63
CA LEU A 20 14.47 2.34 -6.41
C LEU A 20 14.72 3.17 -5.15
N VAL A 21 15.70 4.08 -5.20
CA VAL A 21 16.02 4.98 -4.08
C VAL A 21 14.88 5.97 -3.81
N GLU A 22 14.28 6.52 -4.85
CA GLU A 22 13.11 7.40 -4.75
C GLU A 22 11.92 6.68 -4.12
N GLY A 23 11.65 5.43 -4.53
CA GLY A 23 10.62 4.61 -3.91
C GLY A 23 10.88 4.34 -2.43
N ILE A 24 12.12 3.95 -2.07
CA ILE A 24 12.49 3.75 -0.65
C ILE A 24 12.35 5.05 0.14
N TYR A 25 12.71 6.19 -0.46
CA TYR A 25 12.56 7.49 0.19
C TYR A 25 11.08 7.83 0.44
N ALA A 26 10.21 7.61 -0.55
CA ALA A 26 8.78 7.87 -0.43
C ALA A 26 8.16 7.04 0.71
N GLU A 27 8.39 5.73 0.71
CA GLU A 27 7.89 4.84 1.75
C GLU A 27 8.39 5.20 3.16
N TYR A 28 9.68 5.56 3.26
CA TYR A 28 10.24 5.99 4.54
C TYR A 28 9.68 7.34 4.99
N HIS A 29 9.39 8.24 4.05
CA HIS A 29 8.72 9.51 4.32
C HIS A 29 7.30 9.29 4.84
N HIS A 30 6.52 8.39 4.21
CA HIS A 30 5.19 8.01 4.69
C HIS A 30 5.23 7.50 6.14
N TYR A 31 6.19 6.62 6.44
CA TYR A 31 6.42 6.16 7.81
C TYR A 31 6.70 7.33 8.77
N CYS A 32 7.60 8.24 8.42
CA CYS A 32 7.95 9.38 9.28
C CYS A 32 6.73 10.26 9.58
N LEU A 33 5.90 10.55 8.59
CA LEU A 33 4.71 11.38 8.76
C LEU A 33 3.79 10.84 9.88
N PHE A 34 3.50 9.54 9.87
CA PHE A 34 2.63 8.92 10.87
C PHE A 34 3.36 8.64 12.20
N ALA A 35 4.63 8.28 12.16
CA ALA A 35 5.43 8.06 13.36
C ALA A 35 5.60 9.34 14.18
N ASP A 36 5.83 10.48 13.52
CA ASP A 36 5.93 11.78 14.18
C ASP A 36 4.60 12.17 14.84
N ILE A 37 3.47 11.92 14.17
CA ILE A 37 2.14 12.14 14.76
C ILE A 37 1.96 11.25 15.99
N TYR A 38 2.27 9.96 15.87
CA TYR A 38 2.16 8.98 16.96
C TYR A 38 3.03 9.39 18.16
N ASP A 39 4.29 9.73 17.92
CA ASP A 39 5.23 10.16 18.96
C ASP A 39 4.75 11.42 19.69
N ASN A 40 4.01 12.31 19.01
CA ASN A 40 3.44 13.53 19.59
C ASN A 40 2.14 13.27 20.37
N LEU A 41 1.47 12.14 20.14
CA LEU A 41 0.28 11.75 20.91
C LEU A 41 0.62 11.16 22.27
N GLY A 42 1.80 10.55 22.40
CA GLY A 42 2.22 9.86 23.60
C GLY A 42 2.42 10.77 24.79
N SER A 43 2.17 10.27 25.99
CA SER A 43 2.55 10.93 27.23
C SER A 43 4.07 10.98 27.40
N PRO A 44 4.62 12.00 28.06
CA PRO A 44 6.05 12.02 28.36
C PRO A 44 6.51 10.74 29.07
N GLY A 45 7.42 10.00 28.43
CA GLY A 45 7.94 8.73 28.93
C GLY A 45 7.31 7.47 28.35
N GLU A 46 6.32 7.58 27.48
CA GLU A 46 5.86 6.45 26.67
C GLU A 46 6.91 6.07 25.60
N ALA A 47 6.95 4.79 25.29
CA ALA A 47 7.88 4.28 24.28
C ALA A 47 7.51 4.83 22.90
N LYS A 48 8.51 5.32 22.17
CA LYS A 48 8.35 5.68 20.76
C LYS A 48 7.99 4.46 19.94
N LEU A 49 7.33 4.72 18.80
CA LEU A 49 7.06 3.65 17.83
C LEU A 49 8.38 2.98 17.41
N ILE A 50 8.46 1.68 17.62
CA ILE A 50 9.61 0.87 17.23
C ILE A 50 9.17 -0.04 16.08
N PRO A 51 9.65 0.19 14.85
CA PRO A 51 9.24 -0.61 13.69
C PRO A 51 9.43 -2.12 13.88
N SER A 52 10.50 -2.54 14.53
CA SER A 52 10.76 -3.97 14.80
C SER A 52 9.72 -4.62 15.72
N ALA A 53 8.98 -3.86 16.50
CA ALA A 53 7.87 -4.39 17.30
C ALA A 53 6.66 -4.77 16.44
N LEU A 54 6.57 -4.24 15.22
CA LEU A 54 5.52 -4.57 14.25
C LEU A 54 5.79 -5.87 13.49
N GLU A 55 7.02 -6.40 13.55
CA GLU A 55 7.41 -7.67 12.90
C GLU A 55 6.58 -8.88 13.38
N ASN A 56 5.99 -8.78 14.57
CA ASN A 56 5.14 -9.83 15.14
C ASN A 56 3.65 -9.69 14.76
N TRP A 57 3.31 -8.76 13.91
CA TRP A 57 1.92 -8.60 13.47
C TRP A 57 1.57 -9.63 12.40
N THR A 58 0.89 -10.69 12.81
CA THR A 58 0.61 -11.89 12.00
C THR A 58 -0.12 -11.55 10.68
N GLU A 59 -1.12 -10.70 10.72
CA GLU A 59 -1.92 -10.36 9.55
C GLU A 59 -1.11 -9.53 8.54
N GLY A 60 -0.27 -8.61 9.03
CA GLY A 60 0.68 -7.86 8.21
C GLY A 60 1.67 -8.79 7.53
N LYS A 61 2.31 -9.66 8.33
CA LYS A 61 3.26 -10.66 7.80
C LYS A 61 2.62 -11.59 6.77
N THR A 62 1.38 -12.03 6.98
CA THR A 62 0.67 -12.91 6.03
C THR A 62 0.45 -12.22 4.68
N LEU A 63 0.17 -10.92 4.67
CA LEU A 63 0.08 -10.14 3.43
C LEU A 63 1.45 -10.00 2.77
N ASP A 64 2.48 -9.67 3.53
CA ASP A 64 3.85 -9.46 3.02
C ASP A 64 4.46 -10.75 2.44
N ASP A 65 4.29 -11.88 3.14
CA ASP A 65 4.72 -13.20 2.63
C ASP A 65 4.00 -13.55 1.32
N TYR A 66 2.71 -13.23 1.20
CA TYR A 66 1.96 -13.46 -0.04
C TYR A 66 2.44 -12.54 -1.17
N ARG A 67 2.72 -11.28 -0.90
CA ARG A 67 3.24 -10.32 -1.88
C ARG A 67 4.64 -10.75 -2.35
N LEU A 68 5.49 -11.18 -1.43
CA LEU A 68 6.82 -11.70 -1.76
C LEU A 68 6.71 -12.93 -2.67
N ASP A 69 5.85 -13.91 -2.34
CA ASP A 69 5.61 -15.09 -3.18
C ASP A 69 5.13 -14.70 -4.58
N LEU A 70 4.19 -13.75 -4.66
CA LEU A 70 3.67 -13.26 -5.92
C LEU A 70 4.77 -12.67 -6.82
N ARG A 71 5.64 -11.85 -6.25
CA ARG A 71 6.79 -11.26 -6.96
C ARG A 71 7.80 -12.31 -7.40
N MET A 72 8.13 -13.25 -6.51
CA MET A 72 9.11 -14.30 -6.80
C MET A 72 8.60 -15.31 -7.83
N SER A 73 7.30 -15.62 -7.84
CA SER A 73 6.70 -16.61 -8.72
C SER A 73 6.28 -16.05 -10.08
N HIS A 74 6.01 -14.74 -10.18
CA HIS A 74 5.46 -14.12 -11.40
C HIS A 74 6.25 -12.89 -11.89
N GLY A 75 7.37 -12.54 -11.25
CA GLY A 75 8.25 -11.46 -11.69
C GLY A 75 7.51 -10.11 -11.88
N ASP A 76 7.72 -9.49 -13.04
CA ASP A 76 7.14 -8.17 -13.36
C ASP A 76 5.61 -8.16 -13.35
N LEU A 77 4.98 -9.26 -13.76
CA LEU A 77 3.52 -9.40 -13.71
C LEU A 77 3.02 -9.45 -12.26
N GLY A 78 3.76 -10.13 -11.39
CA GLY A 78 3.51 -10.15 -9.95
C GLY A 78 3.66 -8.77 -9.34
N GLN A 79 4.70 -8.03 -9.70
CA GLN A 79 4.91 -6.66 -9.27
C GLN A 79 3.75 -5.76 -9.75
N ALA A 80 3.37 -5.81 -11.02
CA ALA A 80 2.27 -5.02 -11.55
C ALA A 80 0.93 -5.31 -10.85
N ALA A 81 0.66 -6.57 -10.50
CA ALA A 81 -0.52 -6.96 -9.73
C ALA A 81 -0.46 -6.44 -8.28
N MET A 82 0.74 -6.30 -7.70
CA MET A 82 0.93 -5.67 -6.38
C MET A 82 0.66 -4.17 -6.46
N ASP A 83 1.27 -3.47 -7.38
CA ASP A 83 1.12 -2.02 -7.58
C ASP A 83 -0.35 -1.67 -7.86
N PHE A 84 -1.04 -2.45 -8.70
CA PHE A 84 -2.47 -2.28 -8.93
C PHE A 84 -3.30 -2.30 -7.64
N THR A 85 -2.94 -3.13 -6.66
CA THR A 85 -3.68 -3.21 -5.38
C THR A 85 -3.40 -2.04 -4.44
N GLU A 86 -2.42 -1.20 -4.71
CA GLU A 86 -2.14 0.00 -3.91
C GLU A 86 -3.24 1.04 -4.02
N GLY A 87 -4.01 1.03 -5.10
CA GLY A 87 -5.27 1.78 -5.18
C GLY A 87 -6.26 1.53 -4.03
N GLY A 88 -6.18 0.39 -3.36
CA GLY A 88 -6.93 0.12 -2.12
C GLY A 88 -6.50 0.98 -0.93
N TYR A 89 -5.26 1.45 -0.90
CA TYR A 89 -4.78 2.41 0.10
C TYR A 89 -5.35 3.80 -0.16
N CYS A 90 -5.54 4.18 -1.42
CA CYS A 90 -6.14 5.46 -1.78
C CYS A 90 -7.48 5.68 -1.05
N THR A 91 -8.31 4.64 -0.90
CA THR A 91 -9.58 4.74 -0.18
C THR A 91 -9.38 5.11 1.30
N LEU A 92 -8.43 4.47 1.99
CA LEU A 92 -8.13 4.75 3.40
C LEU A 92 -7.64 6.18 3.59
N TYR A 93 -6.68 6.59 2.77
CA TYR A 93 -6.11 7.93 2.87
C TYR A 93 -7.07 9.01 2.43
N ALA A 94 -7.91 8.77 1.41
CA ALA A 94 -9.00 9.67 1.04
C ALA A 94 -9.99 9.91 2.21
N GLU A 95 -10.31 8.88 2.98
CA GLU A 95 -11.12 9.06 4.20
C GLU A 95 -10.37 9.88 5.26
N GLY A 96 -9.07 9.65 5.42
CA GLY A 96 -8.22 10.42 6.35
C GLY A 96 -8.16 11.91 6.01
N THR A 97 -8.14 12.29 4.73
CA THR A 97 -8.13 13.71 4.31
C THR A 97 -9.39 14.46 4.75
N LYS A 98 -10.52 13.76 4.98
CA LYS A 98 -11.79 14.38 5.46
C LYS A 98 -11.72 14.87 6.90
N LEU A 99 -10.65 14.60 7.62
CA LEU A 99 -10.40 15.12 8.96
C LEU A 99 -9.95 16.60 8.93
N ALA A 100 -9.56 17.11 7.77
CA ALA A 100 -9.11 18.50 7.61
C ALA A 100 -10.15 19.52 8.11
N GLY A 101 -9.66 20.54 8.80
CA GLY A 101 -10.48 21.61 9.37
C GLY A 101 -11.09 21.30 10.75
N ARG A 102 -10.79 20.14 11.33
CA ARG A 102 -11.25 19.79 12.68
C ARG A 102 -10.29 20.29 13.77
N GLY A 103 -9.07 20.67 13.37
CA GLY A 103 -8.03 21.21 14.27
C GLY A 103 -7.17 20.14 14.92
N GLY A 104 -6.04 20.58 15.48
CA GLY A 104 -5.16 19.74 16.28
C GLY A 104 -4.60 18.54 15.54
N ILE A 105 -4.81 17.34 16.10
CA ILE A 105 -4.30 16.08 15.57
C ILE A 105 -5.01 15.66 14.28
N ASP A 106 -6.29 15.96 14.13
CA ASP A 106 -7.07 15.61 12.97
C ASP A 106 -6.49 16.30 11.71
N ASP A 107 -6.09 17.57 11.82
CA ASP A 107 -5.45 18.27 10.71
C ASP A 107 -4.08 17.70 10.35
N GLN A 108 -3.33 17.22 11.33
CA GLN A 108 -2.03 16.56 11.08
C GLN A 108 -2.23 15.22 10.38
N ILE A 109 -3.19 14.42 10.82
CA ILE A 109 -3.56 13.16 10.15
C ILE A 109 -4.04 13.42 8.73
N ALA A 110 -4.89 14.42 8.52
CA ALA A 110 -5.37 14.77 7.19
C ALA A 110 -4.25 15.17 6.25
N ALA A 111 -3.29 15.97 6.72
CA ALA A 111 -2.13 16.39 5.94
C ALA A 111 -1.23 15.20 5.58
N ALA A 112 -0.95 14.30 6.52
CA ALA A 112 -0.19 13.08 6.26
C ALA A 112 -0.92 12.16 5.26
N CYS A 113 -2.23 11.97 5.45
CA CYS A 113 -3.05 11.19 4.52
C CYS A 113 -3.07 11.78 3.11
N GLN A 114 -3.06 13.10 2.95
CA GLN A 114 -3.02 13.73 1.63
C GLN A 114 -1.72 13.41 0.89
N VAL A 115 -0.57 13.49 1.58
CA VAL A 115 0.72 13.16 0.96
C VAL A 115 0.73 11.73 0.45
N VAL A 116 0.35 10.78 1.31
CA VAL A 116 0.35 9.36 0.90
C VAL A 116 -0.68 9.07 -0.19
N TYR A 117 -1.85 9.71 -0.11
CA TYR A 117 -2.88 9.56 -1.16
C TYR A 117 -2.38 9.97 -2.54
N ASP A 118 -1.68 11.11 -2.62
CA ASP A 118 -1.15 11.62 -3.88
C ASP A 118 -0.08 10.68 -4.47
N ASP A 119 0.76 10.08 -3.64
CA ASP A 119 1.81 9.13 -4.06
C ASP A 119 1.23 7.76 -4.49
N GLU A 120 0.27 7.21 -3.73
CA GLU A 120 -0.33 5.89 -3.97
C GLU A 120 -1.12 5.83 -5.30
N VAL A 121 -1.69 6.95 -5.74
CA VAL A 121 -2.31 7.05 -7.07
C VAL A 121 -1.29 6.76 -8.17
N GLY A 122 -0.08 7.29 -8.05
CA GLY A 122 1.00 7.04 -9.00
C GLY A 122 1.42 5.56 -9.04
N HIS A 123 1.49 4.91 -7.89
CA HIS A 123 1.82 3.48 -7.79
C HIS A 123 0.75 2.60 -8.44
N MET A 124 -0.53 2.84 -8.14
CA MET A 124 -1.63 2.13 -8.78
C MET A 124 -1.60 2.27 -10.30
N LEU A 125 -1.31 3.46 -10.81
CA LEU A 125 -1.22 3.71 -12.25
C LEU A 125 -0.12 2.91 -12.93
N LYS A 126 1.06 2.80 -12.31
CA LYS A 126 2.14 1.95 -12.82
C LYS A 126 1.67 0.52 -12.97
N GLY A 127 0.95 0.00 -11.99
CA GLY A 127 0.36 -1.34 -12.04
C GLY A 127 -0.67 -1.49 -13.17
N VAL A 128 -1.56 -0.51 -13.34
CA VAL A 128 -2.56 -0.51 -14.43
C VAL A 128 -1.91 -0.54 -15.81
N VAL A 129 -0.91 0.32 -16.04
CA VAL A 129 -0.18 0.40 -17.31
C VAL A 129 0.57 -0.92 -17.58
N ALA A 130 1.33 -1.41 -16.60
CA ALA A 130 2.10 -2.64 -16.74
C ALA A 130 1.20 -3.86 -17.01
N LEU A 131 0.04 -3.96 -16.38
CA LEU A 131 -0.94 -5.00 -16.67
C LEU A 131 -1.55 -4.83 -18.07
N GLY A 132 -1.84 -3.60 -18.50
CA GLY A 132 -2.35 -3.30 -19.84
C GLY A 132 -1.37 -3.69 -20.95
N ASP A 133 -0.08 -3.45 -20.74
CA ASP A 133 0.99 -3.73 -21.71
C ASP A 133 1.43 -5.20 -21.72
N SER A 134 0.96 -6.02 -20.79
CA SER A 134 1.38 -7.41 -20.65
C SER A 134 0.79 -8.37 -21.71
N TYR A 135 -0.16 -7.92 -22.52
CA TYR A 135 -0.82 -8.72 -23.58
C TYR A 135 -1.32 -10.09 -23.12
N LEU A 136 -1.90 -10.15 -21.93
CA LEU A 136 -2.36 -11.40 -21.33
C LEU A 136 -3.55 -11.99 -22.09
N ASP A 137 -3.54 -13.31 -22.24
CA ASP A 137 -4.70 -14.06 -22.66
C ASP A 137 -5.74 -14.22 -21.50
N ALA A 138 -6.83 -14.90 -21.78
CA ALA A 138 -7.89 -15.13 -20.79
C ALA A 138 -7.40 -15.87 -19.53
N ALA A 139 -6.44 -16.80 -19.69
CA ALA A 139 -5.87 -17.54 -18.56
C ALA A 139 -4.95 -16.64 -17.71
N GLY A 140 -4.15 -15.81 -18.37
CA GLY A 140 -3.32 -14.80 -17.70
C GLY A 140 -4.16 -13.81 -16.88
N TRP A 141 -5.24 -13.29 -17.47
CA TRP A 141 -6.16 -12.40 -16.74
C TRP A 141 -6.87 -13.09 -15.58
N ALA A 142 -7.24 -14.36 -15.72
CA ALA A 142 -7.83 -15.13 -14.64
C ALA A 142 -6.84 -15.29 -13.47
N MET A 143 -5.58 -15.56 -13.77
CA MET A 143 -4.52 -15.64 -12.77
C MET A 143 -4.29 -14.29 -12.07
N VAL A 144 -4.18 -13.19 -12.81
CA VAL A 144 -4.01 -11.85 -12.22
C VAL A 144 -5.19 -11.53 -11.30
N LYS A 145 -6.42 -11.77 -11.74
CA LYS A 145 -7.62 -11.58 -10.92
C LYS A 145 -7.56 -12.38 -9.62
N GLU A 146 -7.21 -13.66 -9.69
CA GLU A 146 -7.07 -14.51 -8.50
C GLU A 146 -6.05 -13.94 -7.52
N ARG A 147 -4.89 -13.50 -8.03
CA ARG A 147 -3.80 -12.96 -7.21
C ARG A 147 -4.15 -11.59 -6.59
N VAL A 148 -4.78 -10.72 -7.34
CA VAL A 148 -5.31 -9.44 -6.83
C VAL A 148 -6.34 -9.67 -5.73
N VAL A 149 -7.33 -10.54 -5.97
CA VAL A 149 -8.35 -10.86 -4.96
C VAL A 149 -7.69 -11.46 -3.70
N GLY A 150 -6.74 -12.37 -3.86
CA GLY A 150 -6.00 -12.95 -2.74
C GLY A 150 -5.25 -11.94 -1.89
N GLN A 151 -4.68 -10.89 -2.51
CA GLN A 151 -4.06 -9.77 -1.79
C GLN A 151 -5.10 -8.94 -1.03
N LEU A 152 -6.20 -8.56 -1.71
CA LEU A 152 -7.26 -7.73 -1.11
C LEU A 152 -7.90 -8.43 0.10
N GLN A 153 -8.11 -9.74 0.04
CA GLN A 153 -8.61 -10.52 1.16
C GLN A 153 -7.68 -10.47 2.37
N ARG A 154 -6.36 -10.63 2.16
CA ARG A 154 -5.37 -10.52 3.24
C ARG A 154 -5.28 -9.11 3.78
N ARG A 155 -5.41 -8.11 2.92
CA ARG A 155 -5.44 -6.71 3.32
C ARG A 155 -6.66 -6.39 4.21
N ILE A 156 -7.83 -6.97 3.93
CA ILE A 156 -9.00 -6.82 4.80
C ILE A 156 -8.70 -7.33 6.20
N HIS A 157 -8.09 -8.50 6.36
CA HIS A 157 -7.71 -9.03 7.68
C HIS A 157 -6.66 -8.15 8.35
N MET A 158 -5.63 -7.74 7.62
CA MET A 158 -4.60 -6.83 8.11
C MET A 158 -5.22 -5.53 8.64
N ARG A 159 -6.09 -4.88 7.87
CA ARG A 159 -6.77 -3.65 8.28
C ARG A 159 -7.74 -3.88 9.43
N ASN A 160 -8.45 -4.99 9.41
CA ASN A 160 -9.40 -5.33 10.48
C ASN A 160 -8.71 -5.45 11.85
N GLY A 161 -7.46 -5.94 11.87
CA GLY A 161 -6.64 -5.99 13.08
C GLY A 161 -6.16 -4.62 13.59
N GLN A 162 -6.21 -3.59 12.76
CA GLN A 162 -5.79 -2.23 13.12
C GLN A 162 -6.91 -1.36 13.70
N PHE A 163 -8.16 -1.68 13.40
CA PHE A 163 -9.29 -0.84 13.79
C PHE A 163 -9.82 -1.19 15.18
N SER A 164 -10.17 -0.13 15.94
CA SER A 164 -10.82 -0.27 17.26
C SER A 164 -12.21 -0.92 17.17
N TYR A 165 -12.84 -0.87 16.02
CA TYR A 165 -14.14 -1.46 15.72
C TYR A 165 -14.01 -2.40 14.52
N PRO A 166 -13.48 -3.62 14.71
CA PRO A 166 -13.28 -4.56 13.63
C PRO A 166 -14.61 -5.03 13.03
N LEU A 167 -14.58 -5.36 11.75
CA LEU A 167 -15.70 -5.99 11.06
C LEU A 167 -15.94 -7.39 11.65
N SER A 168 -17.22 -7.80 11.71
CA SER A 168 -17.56 -9.18 12.04
C SER A 168 -17.13 -10.14 10.94
N GLN A 169 -16.97 -11.42 11.29
CA GLN A 169 -16.66 -12.45 10.31
C GLN A 169 -17.73 -12.55 9.21
N ASP A 170 -19.02 -12.45 9.56
CA ASP A 170 -20.12 -12.46 8.59
C ASP A 170 -20.00 -11.30 7.59
N ARG A 171 -19.57 -10.09 8.06
CA ARG A 171 -19.35 -8.96 7.16
C ARG A 171 -18.16 -9.19 6.23
N ILE A 172 -17.07 -9.77 6.70
CA ILE A 172 -15.91 -10.13 5.88
C ILE A 172 -16.32 -11.14 4.79
N GLU A 173 -17.09 -12.15 5.14
CA GLU A 173 -17.59 -13.15 4.18
C GLU A 173 -18.53 -12.53 3.15
N ALA A 174 -19.41 -11.61 3.55
CA ALA A 174 -20.24 -10.86 2.63
C ALA A 174 -19.41 -10.04 1.63
N ILE A 175 -18.34 -9.38 2.10
CA ILE A 175 -17.40 -8.66 1.23
C ILE A 175 -16.73 -9.64 0.23
N TYR A 176 -16.32 -10.81 0.68
CA TYR A 176 -15.74 -11.83 -0.21
C TYR A 176 -16.74 -12.33 -1.26
N ALA A 177 -18.02 -12.37 -0.91
CA ALA A 177 -19.11 -12.69 -1.83
C ALA A 177 -19.46 -11.54 -2.80
N GLY A 178 -18.82 -10.37 -2.66
CA GLY A 178 -19.05 -9.21 -3.52
C GLY A 178 -20.10 -8.22 -3.00
N ASP A 179 -20.56 -8.36 -1.76
CA ASP A 179 -21.44 -7.38 -1.10
C ASP A 179 -20.63 -6.15 -0.67
N ILE A 180 -20.23 -5.37 -1.68
CA ILE A 180 -19.50 -4.11 -1.53
C ILE A 180 -20.18 -3.03 -2.35
N GLU A 181 -20.24 -1.84 -1.80
CA GLU A 181 -20.62 -0.65 -2.56
C GLU A 181 -19.37 -0.09 -3.26
N PRO A 182 -19.34 -0.06 -4.60
CA PRO A 182 -18.20 0.50 -5.32
C PRO A 182 -18.04 1.98 -4.99
N ILE A 183 -16.82 2.39 -4.64
CA ILE A 183 -16.47 3.80 -4.48
C ILE A 183 -16.18 4.37 -5.86
N ALA A 184 -16.81 5.50 -6.17
CA ALA A 184 -16.46 6.25 -7.38
C ALA A 184 -15.03 6.79 -7.23
N PHE A 185 -14.15 6.35 -8.13
CA PHE A 185 -12.80 6.86 -8.20
C PHE A 185 -12.76 8.10 -9.12
N ASP A 186 -12.13 9.17 -8.66
CA ASP A 186 -11.91 10.35 -9.46
C ASP A 186 -10.70 10.16 -10.40
N TYR A 187 -10.97 9.71 -11.62
CA TYR A 187 -9.92 9.50 -12.61
C TYR A 187 -9.21 10.79 -13.07
N SER A 188 -9.74 11.97 -12.75
CA SER A 188 -9.08 13.24 -13.13
C SER A 188 -7.76 13.49 -12.37
N ILE A 189 -7.56 12.83 -11.23
CA ILE A 189 -6.29 12.89 -10.50
C ILE A 189 -5.16 12.16 -11.24
N MET A 190 -5.50 11.24 -12.14
CA MET A 190 -4.53 10.50 -12.95
C MET A 190 -3.78 11.40 -13.92
N ASP A 191 -4.43 12.45 -14.44
CA ASP A 191 -3.81 13.41 -15.35
C ASP A 191 -2.74 14.29 -14.66
N LYS A 192 -2.72 14.32 -13.32
CA LYS A 192 -1.75 15.07 -12.53
C LYS A 192 -0.51 14.25 -12.14
N ALA A 193 -0.61 12.93 -12.23
CA ALA A 193 0.46 12.00 -11.86
C ALA A 193 1.28 11.52 -13.07
N ALA A 194 0.89 11.90 -14.30
CA ALA A 194 1.60 11.65 -15.55
C ALA A 194 2.50 12.83 -15.91
#